data_5c639f54a6c2a9ba6157d5fb80bdccf0
#
_entry.id   5c639f54a6c2a9ba6157d5fb80bdccf0
#
_cell.length_a   1.000
_cell.length_b   1.000
_cell.length_c   1.000
_cell.angle_alpha   90.00
_cell.angle_beta   90.00
_cell.angle_gamma   90.00
#
_symmetry.space_group_name_H-M   'P 1'
#
loop_
_entity.id
_entity.type
_entity.pdbx_description
1 polymer ?
#
loop_
_entity_poly.entity_id
_entity_poly.type
_entity_poly.pdbx_seq_one_letter_code
_entity_poly.pdbx_strand_id
1 'polypeptide(L)'
;NAEAIECNITDWLSVKSATETSINSSERIDILVNSAGIAGPNETVVNYDNEAWDQIISVNLTGTYYVNKSVVPYMKTNGYGRIVNIASVAGKDGNPNASAYSASKAGVIALTKSLGKELADSNIAVNCVTPAAARTAIFDQMSQEHIDYMLSKIPRGRFVEVQEISSMIAWMVSSENSFTTGAVFDLSGGRSTY
;
A
#
# COMPACT_ATOMS: atom_id res chain seq x y z
N ASN A 1 10.57 -22.22 -1.23
CA ASN A 1 9.20 -22.68 -1.42
C ASN A 1 8.27 -21.45 -1.27
N ALA A 2 7.18 -21.42 -2.04
CA ALA A 2 6.11 -20.42 -1.93
C ALA A 2 4.81 -21.17 -1.72
N GLU A 3 3.94 -20.61 -0.89
CA GLU A 3 2.57 -21.09 -0.63
C GLU A 3 1.58 -20.00 -1.02
N ALA A 4 0.45 -20.39 -1.61
CA ALA A 4 -0.65 -19.48 -1.94
C ALA A 4 -1.81 -19.76 -0.97
N ILE A 5 -2.28 -18.71 -0.29
CA ILE A 5 -3.41 -18.76 0.65
C ILE A 5 -4.46 -17.78 0.14
N GLU A 6 -5.67 -18.26 -0.10
CA GLU A 6 -6.80 -17.42 -0.47
C GLU A 6 -7.18 -16.51 0.71
N CYS A 7 -7.36 -15.21 0.42
CA CYS A 7 -7.72 -14.24 1.45
C CYS A 7 -8.57 -13.11 0.87
N ASN A 8 -9.78 -12.95 1.37
CA ASN A 8 -10.58 -11.74 1.14
C ASN A 8 -10.22 -10.71 2.22
N ILE A 9 -9.44 -9.69 1.83
CA ILE A 9 -8.98 -8.68 2.79
C ILE A 9 -10.09 -7.78 3.34
N THR A 10 -11.28 -7.77 2.75
CA THR A 10 -12.45 -7.02 3.25
C THR A 10 -13.22 -7.77 4.35
N ASP A 11 -12.90 -9.04 4.56
CA ASP A 11 -13.48 -9.88 5.59
C ASP A 11 -12.45 -10.19 6.69
N TRP A 12 -12.72 -9.71 7.89
CA TRP A 12 -11.85 -9.92 9.05
C TRP A 12 -11.59 -11.40 9.36
N LEU A 13 -12.59 -12.26 9.24
CA LEU A 13 -12.43 -13.69 9.53
C LEU A 13 -11.56 -14.37 8.47
N SER A 14 -11.71 -13.99 7.21
CA SER A 14 -10.84 -14.46 6.12
C SER A 14 -9.37 -14.06 6.36
N VAL A 15 -9.13 -12.79 6.72
CA VAL A 15 -7.77 -12.28 7.03
C VAL A 15 -7.15 -13.03 8.21
N LYS A 16 -7.93 -13.21 9.27
CA LYS A 16 -7.47 -13.93 10.47
C LYS A 16 -7.10 -15.37 10.14
N SER A 17 -7.97 -16.09 9.42
CA SER A 17 -7.73 -17.47 9.00
C SER A 17 -6.49 -17.61 8.12
N ALA A 18 -6.32 -16.71 7.14
CA ALA A 18 -5.14 -16.70 6.26
C ALA A 18 -3.83 -16.45 7.04
N THR A 19 -3.87 -15.54 8.02
CA THR A 19 -2.73 -15.27 8.90
C THR A 19 -2.39 -16.49 9.75
N GLU A 20 -3.37 -17.14 10.38
CA GLU A 20 -3.19 -18.35 11.18
C GLU A 20 -2.63 -19.49 10.33
N THR A 21 -3.13 -19.68 9.11
CA THR A 21 -2.60 -20.67 8.15
C THR A 21 -1.14 -20.41 7.83
N SER A 22 -0.79 -19.15 7.54
CA SER A 22 0.59 -18.75 7.28
C SER A 22 1.52 -19.02 8.47
N ILE A 23 1.08 -18.73 9.70
CA ILE A 23 1.86 -18.99 10.92
C ILE A 23 2.03 -20.50 11.15
N ASN A 24 0.98 -21.29 10.91
CA ASN A 24 1.05 -22.75 11.09
C ASN A 24 2.02 -23.40 10.08
N SER A 25 2.18 -22.81 8.90
CA SER A 25 3.07 -23.29 7.85
C SER A 25 4.53 -22.84 8.02
N SER A 26 4.75 -21.59 8.48
CA SER A 26 6.08 -20.94 8.50
C SER A 26 6.63 -20.66 9.90
N GLU A 27 5.85 -20.93 10.95
CA GLU A 27 6.14 -20.67 12.38
C GLU A 27 6.22 -19.18 12.74
N ARG A 28 6.53 -18.30 11.78
CA ARG A 28 6.68 -16.85 12.01
C ARG A 28 6.37 -16.02 10.74
N ILE A 29 6.04 -14.76 10.95
CA ILE A 29 5.95 -13.75 9.90
C ILE A 29 6.90 -12.60 10.27
N ASP A 30 7.92 -12.37 9.45
CA ASP A 30 8.92 -11.32 9.64
C ASP A 30 8.65 -10.10 8.76
N ILE A 31 8.07 -10.32 7.60
CA ILE A 31 7.86 -9.31 6.58
C ILE A 31 6.40 -9.33 6.15
N LEU A 32 5.79 -8.14 6.07
CA LEU A 32 4.47 -7.94 5.51
C LEU A 32 4.54 -6.85 4.44
N VAL A 33 4.08 -7.17 3.22
CA VAL A 33 3.89 -6.20 2.14
C VAL A 33 2.41 -6.16 1.76
N ASN A 34 1.71 -5.10 2.14
CA ASN A 34 0.31 -4.87 1.79
C ASN A 34 0.23 -4.20 0.42
N SER A 35 -0.05 -4.99 -0.62
CA SER A 35 -0.13 -4.52 -2.01
C SER A 35 -1.53 -4.61 -2.63
N ALA A 36 -2.49 -5.22 -1.95
CA ALA A 36 -3.85 -5.32 -2.44
C ALA A 36 -4.51 -3.93 -2.54
N GLY A 37 -5.26 -3.72 -3.62
CA GLY A 37 -5.97 -2.47 -3.83
C GLY A 37 -6.64 -2.37 -5.21
N ILE A 38 -7.64 -1.52 -5.29
CA ILE A 38 -8.40 -1.22 -6.52
C ILE A 38 -8.41 0.28 -6.78
N ALA A 39 -8.46 0.68 -8.05
CA ALA A 39 -8.52 2.10 -8.45
C ALA A 39 -9.94 2.69 -8.37
N GLY A 40 -10.94 1.89 -8.75
CA GLY A 40 -12.33 2.34 -8.90
C GLY A 40 -12.58 3.17 -10.16
N PRO A 41 -13.80 3.68 -10.32
CA PRO A 41 -14.16 4.53 -11.44
C PRO A 41 -13.51 5.92 -11.36
N ASN A 42 -13.35 6.56 -12.51
CA ASN A 42 -12.96 7.96 -12.63
C ASN A 42 -14.23 8.82 -12.74
N GLU A 43 -14.59 9.52 -11.66
CA GLU A 43 -15.79 10.36 -11.61
C GLU A 43 -15.60 11.52 -10.63
N THR A 44 -16.27 12.64 -10.87
CA THR A 44 -16.28 13.80 -9.97
C THR A 44 -16.91 13.44 -8.62
N VAL A 45 -16.52 14.15 -7.56
CA VAL A 45 -17.04 13.88 -6.20
C VAL A 45 -18.56 13.93 -6.14
N VAL A 46 -19.19 14.85 -6.87
CA VAL A 46 -20.66 15.06 -6.83
C VAL A 46 -21.44 13.93 -7.53
N ASN A 47 -20.81 13.22 -8.45
CA ASN A 47 -21.40 12.13 -9.20
C ASN A 47 -20.85 10.76 -8.81
N TYR A 48 -19.90 10.72 -7.85
CA TYR A 48 -19.25 9.47 -7.45
C TYR A 48 -20.28 8.51 -6.82
N ASP A 49 -20.32 7.28 -7.32
CA ASP A 49 -21.21 6.26 -6.79
C ASP A 49 -20.81 5.86 -5.35
N ASN A 50 -21.80 5.84 -4.45
CA ASN A 50 -21.55 5.54 -3.04
C ASN A 50 -21.08 4.10 -2.81
N GLU A 51 -21.61 3.12 -3.55
CA GLU A 51 -21.21 1.71 -3.43
C GLU A 51 -19.77 1.53 -3.91
N ALA A 52 -19.39 2.19 -5.01
CA ALA A 52 -18.01 2.18 -5.48
C ALA A 52 -17.06 2.87 -4.49
N TRP A 53 -17.48 3.96 -3.85
CA TRP A 53 -16.74 4.61 -2.76
C TRP A 53 -16.50 3.63 -1.61
N ASP A 54 -17.54 3.02 -1.10
CA ASP A 54 -17.47 2.10 0.05
C ASP A 54 -16.60 0.88 -0.26
N GLN A 55 -16.70 0.35 -1.48
CA GLN A 55 -15.87 -0.75 -1.93
C GLN A 55 -14.37 -0.37 -1.94
N ILE A 56 -14.01 0.81 -2.44
CA ILE A 56 -12.63 1.26 -2.50
C ILE A 56 -12.06 1.47 -1.08
N ILE A 57 -12.82 2.11 -0.20
CA ILE A 57 -12.43 2.29 1.21
C ILE A 57 -12.29 0.93 1.90
N SER A 58 -13.24 0.02 1.67
CA SER A 58 -13.22 -1.33 2.25
C SER A 58 -11.98 -2.11 1.82
N VAL A 59 -11.66 -2.14 0.52
CA VAL A 59 -10.49 -2.86 0.02
C VAL A 59 -9.19 -2.16 0.41
N ASN A 60 -9.03 -0.89 0.02
CA ASN A 60 -7.72 -0.24 0.09
C ASN A 60 -7.30 0.16 1.52
N LEU A 61 -8.26 0.58 2.36
CA LEU A 61 -7.96 1.09 3.70
C LEU A 61 -8.33 0.08 4.78
N THR A 62 -9.59 -0.35 4.84
CA THR A 62 -10.05 -1.29 5.87
C THR A 62 -9.34 -2.63 5.76
N GLY A 63 -9.17 -3.16 4.53
CA GLY A 63 -8.42 -4.39 4.29
C GLY A 63 -6.96 -4.27 4.72
N THR A 64 -6.28 -3.18 4.37
CA THR A 64 -4.91 -2.90 4.85
C THR A 64 -4.86 -2.86 6.39
N TYR A 65 -5.83 -2.22 7.05
CA TYR A 65 -5.94 -2.22 8.51
C TYR A 65 -6.11 -3.64 9.07
N TYR A 66 -7.01 -4.46 8.50
CA TYR A 66 -7.23 -5.83 8.96
C TYR A 66 -5.97 -6.69 8.89
N VAL A 67 -5.24 -6.61 7.77
CA VAL A 67 -4.00 -7.39 7.61
C VAL A 67 -2.93 -6.93 8.61
N ASN A 68 -2.71 -5.62 8.78
CA ASN A 68 -1.79 -5.12 9.82
C ASN A 68 -2.22 -5.60 11.22
N LYS A 69 -3.51 -5.46 11.57
CA LYS A 69 -4.06 -5.88 12.87
C LYS A 69 -3.87 -7.37 13.13
N SER A 70 -3.97 -8.21 12.10
CA SER A 70 -3.82 -9.67 12.25
C SER A 70 -2.37 -10.09 12.43
N VAL A 71 -1.42 -9.45 11.71
CA VAL A 71 -0.01 -9.86 11.67
C VAL A 71 0.81 -9.28 12.83
N VAL A 72 0.56 -8.03 13.23
CA VAL A 72 1.36 -7.33 14.26
C VAL A 72 1.51 -8.11 15.58
N PRO A 73 0.48 -8.76 16.15
CA PRO A 73 0.63 -9.54 17.38
C PRO A 73 1.70 -10.64 17.29
N TYR A 74 1.80 -11.32 16.16
CA TYR A 74 2.81 -12.35 15.91
C TYR A 74 4.22 -11.75 15.80
N MET A 75 4.37 -10.62 15.08
CA MET A 75 5.64 -9.90 15.01
C MET A 75 6.10 -9.42 16.41
N LYS A 76 5.17 -8.94 17.25
CA LYS A 76 5.47 -8.56 18.65
C LYS A 76 5.97 -9.76 19.46
N THR A 77 5.33 -10.92 19.34
CA THR A 77 5.76 -12.14 20.02
C THR A 77 7.15 -12.59 19.55
N ASN A 78 7.45 -12.45 18.26
CA ASN A 78 8.74 -12.82 17.68
C ASN A 78 9.85 -11.76 17.91
N GLY A 79 9.49 -10.56 18.39
CA GLY A 79 10.43 -9.46 18.63
C GLY A 79 11.02 -8.83 17.38
N TYR A 80 10.40 -9.06 16.19
CA TYR A 80 10.88 -8.53 14.91
C TYR A 80 9.75 -8.37 13.90
N GLY A 81 9.80 -7.31 13.10
CA GLY A 81 8.89 -7.13 11.96
C GLY A 81 9.28 -6.00 11.02
N ARG A 82 8.99 -6.17 9.74
CA ARG A 82 9.12 -5.15 8.71
C ARG A 82 7.83 -5.10 7.89
N ILE A 83 7.13 -3.98 7.96
CA ILE A 83 5.83 -3.78 7.30
C ILE A 83 5.96 -2.68 6.27
N VAL A 84 5.54 -2.95 5.05
CA VAL A 84 5.41 -1.96 3.98
C VAL A 84 3.98 -1.95 3.46
N ASN A 85 3.30 -0.81 3.61
CA ASN A 85 1.98 -0.57 3.03
C ASN A 85 2.14 0.18 1.69
N ILE A 86 1.54 -0.33 0.62
CA ILE A 86 1.56 0.33 -0.69
C ILE A 86 0.48 1.40 -0.72
N ALA A 87 0.90 2.66 -0.55
CA ALA A 87 0.04 3.82 -0.71
C ALA A 87 0.03 4.30 -2.18
N SER A 88 0.04 5.59 -2.41
CA SER A 88 0.14 6.21 -3.74
C SER A 88 0.47 7.69 -3.59
N VAL A 89 1.09 8.28 -4.59
CA VAL A 89 1.21 9.74 -4.71
C VAL A 89 -0.16 10.43 -4.68
N ALA A 90 -1.22 9.76 -5.18
CA ALA A 90 -2.59 10.26 -5.09
C ALA A 90 -3.10 10.44 -3.64
N GLY A 91 -2.55 9.69 -2.69
CA GLY A 91 -2.84 9.88 -1.25
C GLY A 91 -2.14 11.10 -0.64
N LYS A 92 -1.11 11.65 -1.30
CA LYS A 92 -0.42 12.88 -0.91
C LYS A 92 -1.07 14.11 -1.56
N ASP A 93 -1.22 14.08 -2.88
CA ASP A 93 -1.60 15.23 -3.69
C ASP A 93 -3.12 15.34 -3.94
N GLY A 94 -3.85 14.21 -3.83
CA GLY A 94 -5.18 14.08 -4.41
C GLY A 94 -5.13 13.94 -5.93
N ASN A 95 -6.12 13.24 -6.50
CA ASN A 95 -6.27 13.10 -7.95
C ASN A 95 -7.69 13.52 -8.34
N PRO A 96 -7.86 14.49 -9.27
CA PRO A 96 -9.18 14.78 -9.82
C PRO A 96 -9.83 13.50 -10.35
N ASN A 97 -11.14 13.37 -10.13
CA ASN A 97 -11.97 12.24 -10.54
C ASN A 97 -11.62 10.86 -9.89
N ALA A 98 -10.74 10.84 -8.88
CA ALA A 98 -10.35 9.64 -8.16
C ALA A 98 -10.39 9.87 -6.63
N SER A 99 -11.47 10.49 -6.14
CA SER A 99 -11.58 10.94 -4.74
C SER A 99 -11.53 9.78 -3.75
N ALA A 100 -12.27 8.70 -3.99
CA ALA A 100 -12.27 7.51 -3.12
C ALA A 100 -10.88 6.85 -3.05
N TYR A 101 -10.22 6.69 -4.21
CA TYR A 101 -8.87 6.17 -4.26
C TYR A 101 -7.88 7.06 -3.49
N SER A 102 -7.92 8.37 -3.74
CA SER A 102 -7.05 9.34 -3.06
C SER A 102 -7.27 9.33 -1.54
N ALA A 103 -8.52 9.35 -1.10
CA ALA A 103 -8.88 9.28 0.32
C ALA A 103 -8.41 7.97 0.96
N SER A 104 -8.62 6.83 0.29
CA SER A 104 -8.17 5.53 0.79
C SER A 104 -6.65 5.47 0.96
N LYS A 105 -5.89 5.97 -0.02
CA LYS A 105 -4.42 5.98 0.02
C LYS A 105 -3.85 7.01 0.99
N ALA A 106 -4.52 8.13 1.21
CA ALA A 106 -4.22 9.07 2.30
C ALA A 106 -4.45 8.41 3.68
N GLY A 107 -5.55 7.65 3.83
CA GLY A 107 -5.83 6.86 5.02
C GLY A 107 -4.74 5.82 5.30
N VAL A 108 -4.23 5.13 4.29
CA VAL A 108 -3.10 4.18 4.42
C VAL A 108 -1.83 4.88 4.90
N ILE A 109 -1.53 6.09 4.41
CA ILE A 109 -0.40 6.90 4.89
C ILE A 109 -0.58 7.23 6.39
N ALA A 110 -1.76 7.69 6.79
CA ALA A 110 -2.06 8.02 8.19
C ALA A 110 -1.99 6.78 9.09
N LEU A 111 -2.58 5.66 8.67
CA LEU A 111 -2.51 4.37 9.37
C LEU A 111 -1.06 3.92 9.60
N THR A 112 -0.23 4.01 8.57
CA THR A 112 1.20 3.69 8.65
C THR A 112 1.92 4.53 9.70
N LYS A 113 1.67 5.85 9.70
CA LYS A 113 2.27 6.77 10.69
C LYS A 113 1.83 6.46 12.12
N SER A 114 0.54 6.15 12.33
CA SER A 114 0.02 5.78 13.64
C SER A 114 0.65 4.49 14.13
N LEU A 115 0.58 3.43 13.33
CA LEU A 115 1.11 2.12 13.70
C LEU A 115 2.64 2.14 13.90
N GLY A 116 3.37 2.90 13.07
CA GLY A 116 4.82 3.08 13.23
C GLY A 116 5.19 3.74 14.56
N LYS A 117 4.39 4.69 15.05
CA LYS A 117 4.59 5.31 16.37
C LYS A 117 4.19 4.38 17.50
N GLU A 118 3.12 3.60 17.37
CA GLU A 118 2.68 2.63 18.35
C GLU A 118 3.69 1.50 18.60
N LEU A 119 4.53 1.21 17.60
CA LEU A 119 5.53 0.14 17.63
C LEU A 119 6.98 0.66 17.74
N ALA A 120 7.17 1.96 17.98
CA ALA A 120 8.48 2.60 17.97
C ALA A 120 9.45 2.11 19.07
N ASP A 121 8.93 1.52 20.13
CA ASP A 121 9.69 0.92 21.23
C ASP A 121 10.08 -0.55 20.97
N SER A 122 9.70 -1.09 19.82
CA SER A 122 9.95 -2.47 19.42
C SER A 122 10.84 -2.53 18.15
N ASN A 123 11.39 -3.71 17.85
CA ASN A 123 12.11 -3.92 16.58
C ASN A 123 11.15 -4.22 15.41
N ILE A 124 10.04 -3.47 15.36
CA ILE A 124 9.06 -3.56 14.27
C ILE A 124 8.98 -2.20 13.58
N ALA A 125 9.36 -2.15 12.30
CA ALA A 125 9.27 -0.95 11.48
C ALA A 125 8.05 -1.02 10.55
N VAL A 126 7.26 0.06 10.51
CA VAL A 126 6.07 0.19 9.66
C VAL A 126 6.21 1.42 8.80
N ASN A 127 6.33 1.22 7.48
CA ASN A 127 6.51 2.30 6.53
C ASN A 127 5.57 2.16 5.34
N CYS A 128 5.43 3.19 4.53
CA CYS A 128 4.71 3.10 3.26
C CYS A 128 5.52 3.67 2.11
N VAL A 129 5.20 3.21 0.91
CA VAL A 129 5.71 3.76 -0.34
C VAL A 129 4.58 4.44 -1.11
N THR A 130 4.88 5.57 -1.77
CA THR A 130 3.93 6.36 -2.57
C THR A 130 4.37 6.43 -4.03
N PRO A 131 4.14 5.37 -4.82
CA PRO A 131 4.48 5.38 -6.23
C PRO A 131 3.61 6.35 -7.03
N ALA A 132 4.18 6.95 -8.07
CA ALA A 132 3.43 7.46 -9.20
C ALA A 132 2.88 6.30 -10.05
N ALA A 133 2.28 6.61 -11.21
CA ALA A 133 1.84 5.59 -12.14
C ALA A 133 3.00 4.68 -12.55
N ALA A 134 2.82 3.37 -12.33
CA ALA A 134 3.79 2.35 -12.70
C ALA A 134 3.42 1.74 -14.05
N ARG A 135 4.42 1.54 -14.91
CA ARG A 135 4.20 0.89 -16.19
C ARG A 135 3.89 -0.60 -15.99
N THR A 136 2.63 -0.96 -16.19
CA THR A 136 2.13 -2.34 -16.09
C THR A 136 1.31 -2.67 -17.34
N ALA A 137 0.93 -3.92 -17.51
CA ALA A 137 0.11 -4.37 -18.66
C ALA A 137 -1.25 -3.64 -18.80
N ILE A 138 -1.72 -2.96 -17.75
CA ILE A 138 -2.95 -2.17 -17.81
C ILE A 138 -2.83 -0.97 -18.78
N PHE A 139 -1.61 -0.50 -19.06
CA PHE A 139 -1.37 0.58 -20.03
C PHE A 139 -1.79 0.22 -21.44
N ASP A 140 -1.76 -1.07 -21.81
CA ASP A 140 -2.17 -1.54 -23.12
C ASP A 140 -3.68 -1.34 -23.37
N GLN A 141 -4.45 -1.05 -22.32
CA GLN A 141 -5.89 -0.81 -22.34
C GLN A 141 -6.25 0.68 -22.23
N MET A 142 -5.26 1.58 -22.10
CA MET A 142 -5.47 3.01 -21.92
C MET A 142 -5.33 3.76 -23.25
N SER A 143 -6.09 4.87 -23.40
CA SER A 143 -5.86 5.79 -24.51
C SER A 143 -4.53 6.51 -24.39
N GLN A 144 -3.91 6.84 -25.52
CA GLN A 144 -2.65 7.60 -25.55
C GLN A 144 -2.80 8.95 -24.84
N GLU A 145 -3.93 9.64 -25.01
CA GLU A 145 -4.22 10.91 -24.36
C GLU A 145 -4.18 10.79 -22.82
N HIS A 146 -4.73 9.72 -22.27
CA HIS A 146 -4.70 9.47 -20.83
C HIS A 146 -3.29 9.15 -20.33
N ILE A 147 -2.52 8.39 -21.11
CA ILE A 147 -1.10 8.09 -20.82
C ILE A 147 -0.29 9.39 -20.80
N ASP A 148 -0.46 10.24 -21.80
CA ASP A 148 0.25 11.52 -21.92
C ASP A 148 -0.13 12.48 -20.77
N TYR A 149 -1.41 12.51 -20.40
CA TYR A 149 -1.88 13.27 -19.23
C TYR A 149 -1.20 12.81 -17.94
N MET A 150 -1.16 11.50 -17.67
CA MET A 150 -0.49 10.97 -16.48
C MET A 150 1.01 11.29 -16.50
N LEU A 151 1.65 11.15 -17.67
CA LEU A 151 3.08 11.40 -17.84
C LEU A 151 3.42 12.87 -17.59
N SER A 152 2.57 13.79 -18.05
CA SER A 152 2.75 15.24 -17.86
C SER A 152 2.82 15.66 -16.39
N LYS A 153 2.32 14.82 -15.46
CA LYS A 153 2.37 15.07 -14.02
C LYS A 153 3.66 14.59 -13.36
N ILE A 154 4.52 13.87 -14.08
CA ILE A 154 5.76 13.29 -13.54
C ILE A 154 6.97 14.06 -14.08
N PRO A 155 7.62 14.93 -13.26
CA PRO A 155 8.76 15.75 -13.73
C PRO A 155 9.92 14.92 -14.30
N ARG A 156 10.09 13.68 -13.87
CA ARG A 156 11.10 12.75 -14.40
C ARG A 156 10.85 12.32 -15.85
N GLY A 157 9.70 12.66 -16.44
CA GLY A 157 9.35 12.42 -17.84
C GLY A 157 9.14 10.95 -18.22
N ARG A 158 9.01 10.06 -17.26
CA ARG A 158 8.71 8.63 -17.46
C ARG A 158 7.93 8.05 -16.30
N PHE A 159 7.26 6.94 -16.53
CA PHE A 159 6.63 6.15 -15.48
C PHE A 159 7.67 5.44 -14.62
N VAL A 160 7.30 5.13 -13.37
CA VAL A 160 8.11 4.29 -12.51
C VAL A 160 8.03 2.83 -12.99
N GLU A 161 9.17 2.15 -12.99
CA GLU A 161 9.22 0.74 -13.31
C GLU A 161 8.92 -0.12 -12.08
N VAL A 162 8.25 -1.27 -12.30
CA VAL A 162 7.92 -2.21 -11.20
C VAL A 162 9.17 -2.63 -10.44
N GLN A 163 10.29 -2.79 -11.14
CA GLN A 163 11.57 -3.15 -10.52
C GLN A 163 12.10 -2.05 -9.59
N GLU A 164 11.88 -0.77 -9.89
CA GLU A 164 12.29 0.34 -9.02
C GLU A 164 11.48 0.34 -7.71
N ILE A 165 10.16 0.06 -7.80
CA ILE A 165 9.30 -0.10 -6.62
C ILE A 165 9.76 -1.29 -5.79
N SER A 166 10.00 -2.45 -6.43
CA SER A 166 10.41 -3.68 -5.75
C SER A 166 11.76 -3.52 -5.06
N SER A 167 12.71 -2.82 -5.68
CA SER A 167 14.04 -2.55 -5.10
C SER A 167 13.94 -1.69 -3.84
N MET A 168 13.10 -0.66 -3.84
CA MET A 168 12.85 0.15 -2.64
C MET A 168 12.19 -0.67 -1.55
N ILE A 169 11.16 -1.45 -1.87
CA ILE A 169 10.48 -2.32 -0.90
C ILE A 169 11.46 -3.33 -0.31
N ALA A 170 12.32 -3.94 -1.14
CA ALA A 170 13.31 -4.92 -0.67
C ALA A 170 14.26 -4.31 0.37
N TRP A 171 14.72 -3.07 0.18
CA TRP A 171 15.49 -2.36 1.19
C TRP A 171 14.64 -2.04 2.44
N MET A 172 13.41 -1.57 2.27
CA MET A 172 12.53 -1.21 3.39
C MET A 172 12.23 -2.39 4.31
N VAL A 173 12.20 -3.61 3.79
CA VAL A 173 11.95 -4.84 4.56
C VAL A 173 13.21 -5.55 5.01
N SER A 174 14.39 -5.06 4.62
CA SER A 174 15.67 -5.62 5.03
C SER A 174 16.06 -5.21 6.46
N SER A 175 17.04 -5.89 7.03
CA SER A 175 17.62 -5.53 8.32
C SER A 175 18.41 -4.21 8.30
N GLU A 176 18.80 -3.72 7.14
CA GLU A 176 19.47 -2.42 6.97
C GLU A 176 18.56 -1.25 7.32
N ASN A 177 17.25 -1.42 7.13
CA ASN A 177 16.25 -0.45 7.59
C ASN A 177 15.94 -0.67 9.08
N SER A 178 16.85 -0.24 9.95
CA SER A 178 16.75 -0.44 11.39
C SER A 178 16.23 0.76 12.19
N PHE A 179 16.18 1.95 11.58
CA PHE A 179 15.85 3.20 12.30
C PHE A 179 14.57 3.87 11.79
N THR A 180 14.12 3.57 10.57
CA THR A 180 13.00 4.26 9.93
C THR A 180 11.68 3.57 10.21
N THR A 181 10.75 4.27 10.89
CA THR A 181 9.37 3.82 11.08
C THR A 181 8.39 4.99 10.94
N GLY A 182 7.16 4.74 10.51
CA GLY A 182 6.15 5.76 10.24
C GLY A 182 6.47 6.66 9.03
N ALA A 183 7.46 6.29 8.22
CA ALA A 183 7.92 7.10 7.10
C ALA A 183 7.13 6.84 5.81
N VAL A 184 7.12 7.85 4.94
CA VAL A 184 6.52 7.82 3.61
C VAL A 184 7.65 7.94 2.58
N PHE A 185 7.94 6.84 1.90
CA PHE A 185 8.97 6.79 0.87
C PHE A 185 8.38 7.14 -0.48
N ASP A 186 8.85 8.26 -1.04
CA ASP A 186 8.33 8.79 -2.29
C ASP A 186 8.96 8.13 -3.51
N LEU A 187 8.12 7.66 -4.44
CA LEU A 187 8.48 7.18 -5.77
C LEU A 187 7.67 7.88 -6.85
N SER A 188 7.42 9.19 -6.65
CA SER A 188 6.59 10.00 -7.55
C SER A 188 7.33 10.57 -8.75
N GLY A 189 8.65 10.41 -8.83
CA GLY A 189 9.47 11.01 -9.88
C GLY A 189 9.50 12.54 -9.83
N GLY A 190 9.35 13.11 -8.62
CA GLY A 190 9.34 14.55 -8.38
C GLY A 190 7.95 15.20 -8.45
N ARG A 191 6.88 14.39 -8.65
CA ARG A 191 5.51 14.92 -8.67
C ARG A 191 5.09 15.44 -7.30
N SER A 192 5.46 14.76 -6.23
CA SER A 192 5.22 15.16 -4.85
C SER A 192 6.56 15.33 -4.12
N THR A 193 6.69 16.36 -3.28
CA THR A 193 7.98 16.74 -2.66
C THR A 193 7.94 16.82 -1.13
N TYR A 194 6.90 16.27 -0.50
CA TYR A 194 6.76 16.25 0.98
C TYR A 194 6.40 14.88 1.50
#